data_4725a3e2b951108e9f931ff12a407cd8
#
_entry.id   4725a3e2b951108e9f931ff12a407cd8
#
_cell.length_a   1.000
_cell.length_b   1.000
_cell.length_c   1.000
_cell.angle_alpha   90.00
_cell.angle_beta   90.00
_cell.angle_gamma   90.00
#
_symmetry.space_group_name_H-M   'P 1'
#
loop_
_entity.id
_entity.type
_entity.pdbx_description
1 polymer ?
#
loop_
_entity_poly.entity_id
_entity_poly.type
_entity_poly.pdbx_seq_one_letter_code
_entity_poly.pdbx_strand_id
1 'polypeptide(L)'
;ELKVSVPNHVQLESNAQRNVTPRMLVKASLRFRPDRILLGEVRGGEAYDLLNAANTGHDGVLATLHSNSALKGLSRFENLVLQSGIDWPHASICKEIADVFDYVVFVERANGKRQLSEILELHGYDMEARNYLFSYQFKRKDHEHHVAIN
;
A
#
# COMPACT_ATOMS: atom_id res chain seq x y z
N GLU A 1 0.12 -15.74 6.06
CA GLU A 1 0.66 -14.84 7.10
C GLU A 1 -0.44 -14.05 7.82
N LEU A 2 -1.46 -13.56 7.10
CA LEU A 2 -2.63 -12.93 7.71
C LEU A 2 -3.60 -14.01 8.20
N LYS A 3 -3.98 -13.92 9.47
CA LYS A 3 -5.05 -14.75 10.04
C LYS A 3 -6.31 -13.92 10.13
N VAL A 4 -7.31 -14.27 9.31
CA VAL A 4 -8.59 -13.58 9.26
C VAL A 4 -9.65 -14.51 9.86
N SER A 5 -10.36 -14.04 10.88
CA SER A 5 -11.39 -14.80 11.58
C SER A 5 -12.80 -14.34 11.18
N VAL A 6 -13.11 -14.37 9.88
CA VAL A 6 -14.45 -14.10 9.36
C VAL A 6 -15.01 -15.32 8.64
N PRO A 7 -16.34 -15.58 8.69
CA PRO A 7 -16.91 -16.81 8.17
C PRO A 7 -16.78 -16.96 6.65
N ASN A 8 -16.76 -15.88 5.90
CA ASN A 8 -16.68 -15.90 4.43
C ASN A 8 -15.35 -15.32 3.98
N HIS A 9 -14.30 -16.14 3.92
CA HIS A 9 -13.00 -15.73 3.41
C HIS A 9 -12.36 -16.83 2.57
N VAL A 10 -11.54 -16.41 1.60
CA VAL A 10 -10.69 -17.28 0.80
C VAL A 10 -9.24 -16.88 1.05
N GLN A 11 -8.42 -17.82 1.50
CA GLN A 11 -6.99 -17.61 1.70
C GLN A 11 -6.23 -18.19 0.53
N LEU A 12 -5.35 -17.38 -0.05
CA LEU A 12 -4.49 -17.74 -1.18
C LEU A 12 -3.03 -17.59 -0.75
N GLU A 13 -2.18 -18.53 -1.14
CA GLU A 13 -0.75 -18.51 -0.83
C GLU A 13 0.08 -18.62 -2.09
N SER A 14 1.10 -17.76 -2.20
CA SER A 14 2.09 -17.84 -3.28
C SER A 14 3.02 -19.05 -3.07
N ASN A 15 3.44 -19.64 -4.17
CA ASN A 15 4.36 -20.77 -4.16
C ASN A 15 5.39 -20.64 -5.28
N ALA A 16 6.61 -20.26 -4.92
CA ALA A 16 7.68 -20.04 -5.89
C ALA A 16 8.06 -21.30 -6.65
N GLN A 17 8.02 -22.49 -5.99
CA GLN A 17 8.37 -23.76 -6.64
C GLN A 17 7.36 -24.15 -7.74
N ARG A 18 6.10 -23.70 -7.61
CA ARG A 18 5.02 -23.94 -8.56
C ARG A 18 4.75 -22.74 -9.46
N ASN A 19 5.59 -21.73 -9.45
CA ASN A 19 5.40 -20.46 -10.17
C ASN A 19 4.06 -19.75 -9.86
N VAL A 20 3.49 -19.96 -8.67
CA VAL A 20 2.29 -19.24 -8.22
C VAL A 20 2.73 -17.93 -7.60
N THR A 21 2.60 -16.84 -8.35
CA THR A 21 3.06 -15.51 -7.95
C THR A 21 1.97 -14.71 -7.25
N PRO A 22 2.32 -13.70 -6.40
CA PRO A 22 1.34 -12.77 -5.82
C PRO A 22 0.47 -12.08 -6.88
N ARG A 23 1.04 -11.69 -8.02
CA ARG A 23 0.29 -11.11 -9.16
C ARG A 23 -0.82 -12.02 -9.66
N MET A 24 -0.51 -13.32 -9.83
CA MET A 24 -1.51 -14.32 -10.26
C MET A 24 -2.64 -14.44 -9.23
N LEU A 25 -2.30 -14.40 -7.94
CA LEU A 25 -3.27 -14.55 -6.86
C LEU A 25 -4.18 -13.33 -6.74
N VAL A 26 -3.66 -12.10 -6.87
CA VAL A 26 -4.47 -10.89 -6.92
C VAL A 26 -5.45 -10.96 -8.09
N LYS A 27 -5.00 -11.30 -9.30
CA LYS A 27 -5.87 -11.47 -10.46
C LYS A 27 -6.93 -12.58 -10.28
N ALA A 28 -6.56 -13.69 -9.67
CA ALA A 28 -7.47 -14.78 -9.40
C ALA A 28 -8.53 -14.40 -8.35
N SER A 29 -8.14 -13.64 -7.32
CA SER A 29 -9.05 -13.20 -6.26
C SER A 29 -10.24 -12.39 -6.81
N LEU A 30 -10.05 -11.59 -7.86
CA LEU A 30 -11.11 -10.81 -8.50
C LEU A 30 -12.25 -11.68 -9.06
N ARG A 31 -11.96 -12.95 -9.37
CA ARG A 31 -12.99 -13.90 -9.86
C ARG A 31 -13.96 -14.34 -8.76
N PHE A 32 -13.60 -14.15 -7.51
CA PHE A 32 -14.48 -14.44 -6.36
C PHE A 32 -15.41 -13.28 -6.01
N ARG A 33 -15.32 -12.13 -6.72
CA ARG A 33 -16.06 -10.90 -6.41
C ARG A 33 -15.95 -10.52 -4.93
N PRO A 34 -14.73 -10.33 -4.42
CA PRO A 34 -14.52 -10.07 -3.01
C PRO A 34 -14.99 -8.64 -2.64
N ASP A 35 -15.61 -8.49 -1.48
CA ASP A 35 -15.87 -7.17 -0.89
C ASP A 35 -14.58 -6.52 -0.37
N ARG A 36 -13.59 -7.33 0.00
CA ARG A 36 -12.30 -6.87 0.53
C ARG A 36 -11.14 -7.72 0.01
N ILE A 37 -10.05 -7.06 -0.33
CA ILE A 37 -8.80 -7.70 -0.71
C ILE A 37 -7.74 -7.34 0.33
N LEU A 38 -7.23 -8.36 1.04
CA LEU A 38 -6.17 -8.20 2.03
C LEU A 38 -4.89 -8.82 1.49
N LEU A 39 -3.88 -7.99 1.21
CA LEU A 39 -2.58 -8.45 0.74
C LEU A 39 -1.55 -8.34 1.88
N GLY A 40 -1.03 -9.47 2.32
CA GLY A 40 -0.13 -9.57 3.46
C GLY A 40 1.14 -8.76 3.33
N GLU A 41 1.69 -8.65 2.11
CA GLU A 41 2.81 -7.76 1.81
C GLU A 41 2.91 -7.52 0.30
N VAL A 42 3.19 -6.26 -0.07
CA VAL A 42 3.51 -5.84 -1.43
C VAL A 42 5.02 -5.73 -1.58
N ARG A 43 5.61 -6.52 -2.47
CA ARG A 43 7.07 -6.57 -2.70
C ARG A 43 7.49 -6.29 -4.12
N GLY A 44 6.57 -6.31 -5.08
CA GLY A 44 6.85 -6.19 -6.50
C GLY A 44 5.67 -5.72 -7.33
N GLY A 45 5.61 -6.19 -8.57
CA GLY A 45 4.62 -5.77 -9.57
C GLY A 45 3.15 -6.07 -9.25
N GLU A 46 2.87 -6.88 -8.23
CA GLU A 46 1.51 -7.05 -7.69
C GLU A 46 0.90 -5.75 -7.16
N ALA A 47 1.72 -4.74 -6.87
CA ALA A 47 1.27 -3.39 -6.53
C ALA A 47 0.35 -2.81 -7.60
N TYR A 48 0.71 -2.98 -8.88
CA TYR A 48 -0.11 -2.53 -9.99
C TYR A 48 -1.44 -3.29 -10.09
N ASP A 49 -1.40 -4.62 -9.94
CA ASP A 49 -2.61 -5.44 -10.01
C ASP A 49 -3.57 -5.12 -8.85
N LEU A 50 -3.02 -4.81 -7.66
CA LEU A 50 -3.78 -4.38 -6.50
C LEU A 50 -4.41 -3.00 -6.71
N LEU A 51 -3.66 -2.03 -7.25
CA LEU A 51 -4.14 -0.69 -7.57
C LEU A 51 -5.31 -0.75 -8.56
N ASN A 52 -5.17 -1.53 -9.64
CA ASN A 52 -6.25 -1.77 -10.59
C ASN A 52 -7.47 -2.43 -9.95
N ALA A 53 -7.28 -3.41 -9.08
CA ALA A 53 -8.36 -4.07 -8.38
C ALA A 53 -9.18 -3.08 -7.55
N ALA A 54 -8.50 -2.23 -6.80
CA ALA A 54 -9.12 -1.19 -5.97
C ALA A 54 -9.89 -0.18 -6.82
N ASN A 55 -9.33 0.26 -7.96
CA ASN A 55 -9.97 1.22 -8.87
C ASN A 55 -11.16 0.64 -9.66
N THR A 56 -11.36 -0.67 -9.65
CA THR A 56 -12.45 -1.34 -10.40
C THR A 56 -13.63 -1.78 -9.52
N GLY A 57 -13.87 -1.09 -8.41
CA GLY A 57 -15.03 -1.30 -7.53
C GLY A 57 -14.79 -2.32 -6.42
N HIS A 58 -13.53 -2.53 -6.02
CA HIS A 58 -13.17 -3.31 -4.83
C HIS A 58 -12.63 -2.36 -3.75
N ASP A 59 -13.51 -1.54 -3.16
CA ASP A 59 -13.17 -0.43 -2.27
C ASP A 59 -12.50 -0.84 -0.95
N GLY A 60 -12.58 -2.12 -0.58
CA GLY A 60 -12.05 -2.63 0.67
C GLY A 60 -10.65 -3.23 0.54
N VAL A 61 -9.66 -2.48 0.05
CA VAL A 61 -8.28 -2.95 -0.08
C VAL A 61 -7.45 -2.59 1.14
N LEU A 62 -6.74 -3.56 1.69
CA LEU A 62 -5.72 -3.38 2.72
C LEU A 62 -4.44 -4.11 2.29
N ALA A 63 -3.32 -3.42 2.32
CA ALA A 63 -2.01 -4.01 2.02
C ALA A 63 -0.95 -3.53 3.01
N THR A 64 0.11 -4.31 3.19
CA THR A 64 1.28 -3.87 3.94
C THR A 64 2.50 -3.79 3.03
N LEU A 65 3.42 -2.95 3.38
CA LEU A 65 4.76 -2.85 2.78
C LEU A 65 5.77 -2.31 3.80
N HIS A 66 7.04 -2.59 3.58
CA HIS A 66 8.09 -2.05 4.43
C HIS A 66 8.49 -0.64 4.00
N SER A 67 8.54 0.28 4.95
CA SER A 67 8.93 1.68 4.74
C SER A 67 9.42 2.30 6.05
N ASN A 68 10.00 3.50 5.99
CA ASN A 68 10.52 4.23 7.14
C ASN A 68 9.64 5.43 7.57
N SER A 69 8.54 5.68 6.88
CA SER A 69 7.48 6.65 7.23
C SER A 69 6.28 6.43 6.33
N ALA A 70 5.13 7.05 6.65
CA ALA A 70 3.94 6.98 5.80
C ALA A 70 4.19 7.53 4.39
N LEU A 71 4.82 8.70 4.26
CA LEU A 71 5.14 9.30 2.95
C LEU A 71 6.15 8.46 2.15
N LYS A 72 7.19 7.91 2.80
CA LYS A 72 8.10 6.99 2.11
C LYS A 72 7.41 5.69 1.70
N GLY A 73 6.34 5.31 2.39
CA GLY A 73 5.47 4.21 1.99
C GLY A 73 4.80 4.44 0.65
N LEU A 74 4.26 5.64 0.41
CA LEU A 74 3.69 6.03 -0.88
C LEU A 74 4.74 5.94 -2.00
N SER A 75 5.89 6.60 -1.82
CA SER A 75 6.98 6.57 -2.81
C SER A 75 7.48 5.15 -3.09
N ARG A 76 7.50 4.28 -2.08
CA ARG A 76 7.85 2.88 -2.28
C ARG A 76 6.78 2.14 -3.09
N PHE A 77 5.50 2.39 -2.81
CA PHE A 77 4.41 1.77 -3.55
C PHE A 77 4.41 2.21 -5.03
N GLU A 78 4.65 3.51 -5.32
CA GLU A 78 4.86 4.03 -6.68
C GLU A 78 5.94 3.25 -7.42
N ASN A 79 7.11 3.08 -6.80
CA ASN A 79 8.21 2.33 -7.38
C ASN A 79 7.85 0.86 -7.65
N LEU A 80 7.09 0.22 -6.77
CA LEU A 80 6.62 -1.15 -6.98
C LEU A 80 5.60 -1.23 -8.13
N VAL A 81 4.75 -0.22 -8.31
CA VAL A 81 3.87 -0.11 -9.47
C VAL A 81 4.69 0.02 -10.75
N LEU A 82 5.70 0.89 -10.79
CA LEU A 82 6.61 1.04 -11.95
C LEU A 82 7.35 -0.26 -12.28
N GLN A 83 7.77 -1.03 -11.28
CA GLN A 83 8.42 -2.34 -11.46
C GLN A 83 7.51 -3.39 -12.12
N SER A 84 6.20 -3.16 -12.22
CA SER A 84 5.29 -4.05 -12.96
C SER A 84 5.54 -4.03 -14.47
N GLY A 85 6.31 -3.07 -14.97
CA GLY A 85 6.63 -2.88 -16.39
C GLY A 85 5.55 -2.13 -17.17
N ILE A 86 4.64 -1.42 -16.49
CA ILE A 86 3.65 -0.57 -17.16
C ILE A 86 4.31 0.70 -17.69
N ASP A 87 3.84 1.16 -18.84
CA ASP A 87 4.25 2.42 -19.45
C ASP A 87 3.23 3.53 -19.12
N TRP A 88 3.15 3.87 -17.81
CA TRP A 88 2.32 4.97 -17.33
C TRP A 88 3.16 6.15 -16.89
N PRO A 89 2.71 7.39 -17.16
CA PRO A 89 3.34 8.57 -16.58
C PRO A 89 3.33 8.48 -15.04
N HIS A 90 4.46 8.80 -14.41
CA HIS A 90 4.59 8.72 -12.95
C HIS A 90 3.49 9.51 -12.21
N ALA A 91 3.17 10.73 -12.69
CA ALA A 91 2.10 11.53 -12.10
C ALA A 91 0.72 10.85 -12.16
N SER A 92 0.44 10.05 -13.21
CA SER A 92 -0.79 9.27 -13.30
C SER A 92 -0.83 8.16 -12.26
N ILE A 93 0.30 7.50 -12.00
CA ILE A 93 0.41 6.49 -10.94
C ILE A 93 0.13 7.13 -9.57
N CYS A 94 0.75 8.28 -9.28
CA CYS A 94 0.53 8.99 -8.02
C CYS A 94 -0.92 9.41 -7.85
N LYS A 95 -1.56 9.90 -8.93
CA LYS A 95 -2.98 10.24 -8.91
C LYS A 95 -3.85 9.04 -8.59
N GLU A 96 -3.67 7.92 -9.29
CA GLU A 96 -4.41 6.67 -9.04
C GLU A 96 -4.23 6.17 -7.60
N ILE A 97 -3.02 6.25 -7.05
CA ILE A 97 -2.75 5.89 -5.66
C ILE A 97 -3.56 6.78 -4.71
N ALA A 98 -3.61 8.09 -4.97
CA ALA A 98 -4.35 9.04 -4.14
C ALA A 98 -5.88 8.91 -4.29
N ASP A 99 -6.36 8.41 -5.43
CA ASP A 99 -7.78 8.18 -5.68
C ASP A 99 -8.28 6.87 -5.02
N VAL A 100 -7.36 5.91 -4.77
CA VAL A 100 -7.68 4.57 -4.27
C VAL A 100 -7.49 4.43 -2.77
N PHE A 101 -6.42 5.00 -2.22
CA PHE A 101 -6.09 4.85 -0.81
C PHE A 101 -6.52 6.06 0.00
N ASP A 102 -7.32 5.81 1.04
CA ASP A 102 -7.75 6.85 1.99
C ASP A 102 -6.68 7.13 3.03
N TYR A 103 -6.03 6.08 3.55
CA TYR A 103 -5.10 6.18 4.67
C TYR A 103 -3.80 5.43 4.44
N VAL A 104 -2.72 6.02 4.95
CA VAL A 104 -1.42 5.35 5.10
C VAL A 104 -1.07 5.33 6.58
N VAL A 105 -0.93 4.13 7.13
CA VAL A 105 -0.62 3.92 8.55
C VAL A 105 0.80 3.43 8.69
N PHE A 106 1.64 4.18 9.40
CA PHE A 106 3.01 3.78 9.68
C PHE A 106 3.14 3.27 11.11
N VAL A 107 3.62 2.04 11.21
CA VAL A 107 3.90 1.35 12.47
C VAL A 107 5.37 1.02 12.52
N GLU A 108 6.02 1.39 13.59
CA GLU A 108 7.43 1.10 13.81
C GLU A 108 7.68 0.26 15.06
N ARG A 109 8.92 -0.17 15.20
CA ARG A 109 9.39 -0.81 16.43
C ARG A 109 10.28 0.17 17.21
N ALA A 110 9.76 0.67 18.33
CA ALA A 110 10.50 1.53 19.23
C ALA A 110 10.47 0.93 20.66
N ASN A 111 11.61 0.96 21.36
CA ASN A 111 11.74 0.43 22.71
C ASN A 111 11.26 -1.03 22.86
N GLY A 112 11.54 -1.86 21.84
CA GLY A 112 11.16 -3.27 21.81
C GLY A 112 9.69 -3.57 21.50
N LYS A 113 8.83 -2.55 21.36
CA LYS A 113 7.40 -2.68 21.09
C LYS A 113 7.04 -2.13 19.71
N ARG A 114 6.01 -2.73 19.08
CA ARG A 114 5.39 -2.13 17.89
C ARG A 114 4.49 -0.99 18.33
N GLN A 115 4.62 0.16 17.67
CA GLN A 115 3.91 1.39 18.03
C GLN A 115 3.42 2.06 16.76
N LEU A 116 2.20 2.59 16.84
CA LEU A 116 1.68 3.48 15.82
C LEU A 116 2.46 4.80 15.86
N SER A 117 2.96 5.25 14.72
CA SER A 117 3.78 6.46 14.62
C SER A 117 3.16 7.53 13.73
N GLU A 118 2.51 7.14 12.63
CA GLU A 118 1.83 8.09 11.76
C GLU A 118 0.53 7.47 11.23
N ILE A 119 -0.52 8.30 11.12
CA ILE A 119 -1.70 8.08 10.29
C ILE A 119 -1.81 9.28 9.38
N LEU A 120 -1.64 9.03 8.10
CA LEU A 120 -1.75 10.02 7.04
C LEU A 120 -3.03 9.74 6.27
N GLU A 121 -3.89 10.75 6.14
CA GLU A 121 -5.08 10.72 5.29
C GLU A 121 -4.77 11.39 3.97
N LEU A 122 -5.06 10.71 2.86
CA LEU A 122 -4.89 11.24 1.51
C LEU A 122 -6.17 11.96 1.08
N HIS A 123 -5.99 13.12 0.42
CA HIS A 123 -7.08 13.94 -0.10
C HIS A 123 -7.00 14.07 -1.62
N GLY A 124 -5.93 13.58 -2.26
CA GLY A 124 -5.73 13.64 -3.69
C GLY A 124 -4.27 13.82 -4.08
N TYR A 125 -4.05 14.15 -5.36
CA TYR A 125 -2.74 14.44 -5.92
C TYR A 125 -2.79 15.69 -6.79
N ASP A 126 -1.96 16.67 -6.49
CA ASP A 126 -1.79 17.87 -7.31
C ASP A 126 -0.87 17.56 -8.50
N MET A 127 -1.45 17.57 -9.70
CA MET A 127 -0.73 17.25 -10.94
C MET A 127 0.25 18.33 -11.36
N GLU A 128 0.01 19.60 -10.99
CA GLU A 128 0.91 20.73 -11.33
C GLU A 128 2.08 20.79 -10.36
N ALA A 129 1.79 20.77 -9.05
CA ALA A 129 2.80 20.77 -8.00
C ALA A 129 3.51 19.42 -7.84
N ARG A 130 2.95 18.33 -8.41
CA ARG A 130 3.44 16.95 -8.31
C ARG A 130 3.59 16.47 -6.88
N ASN A 131 2.59 16.76 -6.05
CA ASN A 131 2.59 16.43 -4.63
C ASN A 131 1.27 15.78 -4.21
N TYR A 132 1.33 14.84 -3.27
CA TYR A 132 0.14 14.36 -2.58
C TYR A 132 -0.47 15.47 -1.73
N LEU A 133 -1.79 15.56 -1.75
CA LEU A 133 -2.58 16.37 -0.83
C LEU A 133 -2.97 15.46 0.33
N PHE A 134 -2.54 15.79 1.54
CA PHE A 134 -2.76 14.94 2.72
C PHE A 134 -2.80 15.74 4.00
N SER A 135 -3.33 15.11 5.06
CA SER A 135 -3.21 15.59 6.44
C SER A 135 -2.78 14.45 7.36
N TYR A 136 -2.10 14.79 8.45
CA TYR A 136 -1.82 13.82 9.51
C TYR A 136 -2.98 13.79 10.50
N GLN A 137 -3.68 12.65 10.57
CA GLN A 137 -4.67 12.38 11.61
C GLN A 137 -3.99 12.00 12.93
N PHE A 138 -2.80 11.43 12.84
CA PHE A 138 -1.94 11.15 13.98
C PHE A 138 -0.47 11.24 13.57
N LYS A 139 0.33 11.91 14.39
CA LYS A 139 1.79 11.90 14.27
C LYS A 139 2.41 11.94 15.66
N ARG A 140 3.25 10.96 15.96
CA ARG A 140 3.95 10.90 17.25
C ARG A 140 4.98 12.02 17.34
N LYS A 141 4.98 12.77 18.44
CA LYS A 141 5.88 13.90 18.64
C LYS A 141 7.37 13.52 18.79
N ASP A 142 7.67 12.28 19.14
CA ASP A 142 9.07 11.81 19.36
C ASP A 142 9.80 11.48 18.04
N HIS A 143 9.20 11.72 16.88
CA HIS A 143 9.76 11.50 15.55
C HIS A 143 10.39 12.73 14.89
N GLU A 144 10.71 13.76 15.63
CA GLU A 144 11.70 14.71 15.15
C GLU A 144 13.07 14.01 15.18
N HIS A 145 13.35 13.27 14.12
CA HIS A 145 14.72 12.85 13.86
C HIS A 145 15.58 14.12 13.80
N HIS A 146 16.42 14.29 14.79
CA HIS A 146 17.56 15.18 14.69
C HIS A 146 18.34 14.76 13.42
N VAL A 147 18.09 15.42 12.31
CA VAL A 147 19.09 15.49 11.25
C VAL A 147 20.21 16.32 11.84
N ALA A 148 21.17 15.64 12.44
CA ALA A 148 22.44 16.27 12.77
C ALA A 148 23.05 16.68 11.45
N ILE A 149 22.93 17.96 11.14
CA ILE A 149 23.72 18.62 10.09
C ILE A 149 25.12 18.73 10.68
N ASN A 150 26.01 17.85 10.27
CA ASN A 150 27.47 18.05 10.36
C ASN A 150 27.95 18.65 9.04
#